data_686d8cbb9698a07d3eebe90349824602
#
_entry.id   686d8cbb9698a07d3eebe90349824602
#
_cell.length_a   1.000
_cell.length_b   1.000
_cell.length_c   1.000
_cell.angle_alpha   90.00
_cell.angle_beta   90.00
_cell.angle_gamma   90.00
#
_symmetry.space_group_name_H-M   'P 1'
#
loop_
_entity.id
_entity.type
_entity.pdbx_description
1 polymer ?
#
loop_
_entity_poly.entity_id
_entity_poly.type
_entity_poly.pdbx_seq_one_letter_code
_entity_poly.pdbx_strand_id
1 'polypeptide(L)'
;MKLGYIRVSTKEQNISRQKNELLNHGVEERFLFIDKSSGKSFERNQYQVLKLALRPGDELYIHELDRLGRNKKAISDELRYFKDNNIIIRILDVPTTMIDYSTFNDGIAKSMLEMINNLLIEVLSTLAEQELNKIHKRQIEGIIAAKSKGIKFGRPITPFPDSFIPIYKMWKNKECSGVEAKKKLGVTHSTFYRMVKRYENDKNIN
;
A
#
# COMPACT_ATOMS: atom_id res chain seq x y z
N MET A 1 -22.63 -15.06 -10.95
CA MET A 1 -23.03 -14.07 -9.92
C MET A 1 -22.15 -12.84 -10.07
N LYS A 2 -22.64 -11.62 -9.65
CA LYS A 2 -21.84 -10.39 -9.71
C LYS A 2 -21.28 -10.07 -8.34
N LEU A 3 -19.95 -9.99 -8.22
CA LEU A 3 -19.26 -9.60 -7.00
C LEU A 3 -18.50 -8.29 -7.25
N GLY A 4 -18.29 -7.47 -6.22
CA GLY A 4 -17.58 -6.21 -6.33
C GLY A 4 -16.43 -6.11 -5.33
N TYR A 5 -15.32 -5.52 -5.77
CA TYR A 5 -14.19 -5.24 -4.89
C TYR A 5 -13.85 -3.76 -4.87
N ILE A 6 -13.74 -3.23 -3.66
CA ILE A 6 -13.39 -1.84 -3.40
C ILE A 6 -12.14 -1.78 -2.51
N ARG A 7 -11.17 -0.97 -2.90
CA ARG A 7 -9.99 -0.71 -2.07
C ARG A 7 -9.76 0.78 -1.92
N VAL A 8 -9.58 1.23 -0.67
CA VAL A 8 -9.29 2.62 -0.34
C VAL A 8 -8.09 2.71 0.60
N SER A 9 -7.27 3.76 0.45
CA SER A 9 -6.09 3.96 1.30
C SER A 9 -6.42 4.68 2.60
N THR A 10 -7.30 5.70 2.62
CA THR A 10 -7.54 6.55 3.81
C THR A 10 -8.80 7.44 3.79
N LYS A 11 -9.52 7.63 2.69
CA LYS A 11 -10.62 8.60 2.63
C LYS A 11 -11.99 7.94 2.42
N GLU A 12 -12.92 8.20 3.35
CA GLU A 12 -14.31 7.72 3.31
C GLU A 12 -15.09 8.19 2.08
N GLN A 13 -14.81 9.39 1.56
CA GLN A 13 -15.49 9.94 0.39
C GLN A 13 -15.33 9.08 -0.89
N ASN A 14 -14.22 8.36 -1.05
CA ASN A 14 -13.99 7.53 -2.23
C ASN A 14 -14.72 6.18 -2.16
N ILE A 15 -15.10 5.69 -0.97
CA ILE A 15 -15.83 4.43 -0.82
C ILE A 15 -17.24 4.57 -1.38
N SER A 16 -17.96 5.62 -0.98
CA SER A 16 -19.36 5.84 -1.39
C SER A 16 -19.50 5.97 -2.90
N ARG A 17 -18.56 6.68 -3.55
CA ARG A 17 -18.54 6.79 -5.01
C ARG A 17 -18.34 5.44 -5.68
N GLN A 18 -17.28 4.70 -5.34
CA GLN A 18 -16.99 3.40 -5.92
C GLN A 18 -18.14 2.41 -5.65
N LYS A 19 -18.69 2.41 -4.42
CA LYS A 19 -19.84 1.58 -4.05
C LYS A 19 -21.04 1.86 -4.96
N ASN A 20 -21.45 3.12 -5.12
CA ASN A 20 -22.59 3.48 -5.95
C ASN A 20 -22.40 3.08 -7.41
N GLU A 21 -21.19 3.26 -7.96
CA GLU A 21 -20.89 2.86 -9.32
C GLU A 21 -21.01 1.34 -9.51
N LEU A 22 -20.49 0.52 -8.58
CA LEU A 22 -20.63 -0.93 -8.65
C LEU A 22 -22.09 -1.39 -8.49
N LEU A 23 -22.86 -0.77 -7.59
CA LEU A 23 -24.29 -1.04 -7.43
C LEU A 23 -25.08 -0.73 -8.71
N ASN A 24 -24.75 0.36 -9.41
CA ASN A 24 -25.36 0.72 -10.70
C ASN A 24 -25.11 -0.31 -11.80
N HIS A 25 -24.02 -1.08 -11.71
CA HIS A 25 -23.73 -2.21 -12.60
C HIS A 25 -24.38 -3.54 -12.14
N GLY A 26 -25.22 -3.47 -11.11
CA GLY A 26 -26.02 -4.61 -10.63
C GLY A 26 -25.30 -5.54 -9.67
N VAL A 27 -24.19 -5.07 -9.05
CA VAL A 27 -23.58 -5.76 -7.91
C VAL A 27 -24.47 -5.53 -6.68
N GLU A 28 -24.88 -6.57 -5.98
CA GLU A 28 -25.65 -6.44 -4.74
C GLU A 28 -24.74 -6.03 -3.57
N GLU A 29 -25.26 -5.23 -2.64
CA GLU A 29 -24.47 -4.72 -1.49
C GLU A 29 -23.81 -5.83 -0.67
N ARG A 30 -24.51 -6.95 -0.47
CA ARG A 30 -23.98 -8.12 0.26
C ARG A 30 -22.80 -8.81 -0.42
N PHE A 31 -22.56 -8.55 -1.69
CA PHE A 31 -21.44 -9.09 -2.48
C PHE A 31 -20.34 -8.06 -2.73
N LEU A 32 -20.33 -6.96 -1.96
CA LEU A 32 -19.26 -5.97 -1.98
C LEU A 32 -18.20 -6.30 -0.92
N PHE A 33 -16.98 -6.47 -1.34
CA PHE A 33 -15.81 -6.71 -0.49
C PHE A 33 -14.96 -5.45 -0.44
N ILE A 34 -14.74 -4.92 0.77
CA ILE A 34 -14.10 -3.60 0.95
C ILE A 34 -12.88 -3.72 1.85
N ASP A 35 -11.71 -3.38 1.31
CA ASP A 35 -10.47 -3.28 2.07
C ASP A 35 -10.01 -1.83 2.25
N LYS A 36 -9.64 -1.46 3.48
CA LYS A 36 -8.97 -0.20 3.82
C LYS A 36 -7.46 -0.47 3.94
N SER A 37 -6.75 -0.56 2.80
CA SER A 37 -5.33 -0.92 2.79
C SER A 37 -4.56 -0.32 1.61
N SER A 38 -3.22 -0.26 1.73
CA SER A 38 -2.37 0.20 0.62
C SER A 38 -2.34 -0.82 -0.52
N GLY A 39 -2.14 -0.35 -1.75
CA GLY A 39 -2.05 -1.20 -2.95
C GLY A 39 -0.77 -2.04 -3.08
N LYS A 40 0.09 -2.09 -2.05
CA LYS A 40 1.40 -2.77 -2.12
C LYS A 40 1.33 -4.28 -1.91
N SER A 41 0.31 -4.78 -1.21
CA SER A 41 0.16 -6.20 -0.89
C SER A 41 -1.24 -6.69 -1.27
N PHE A 42 -1.35 -7.96 -1.66
CA PHE A 42 -2.61 -8.68 -1.86
C PHE A 42 -3.07 -9.44 -0.60
N GLU A 43 -2.28 -9.42 0.48
CA GLU A 43 -2.67 -9.96 1.78
C GLU A 43 -3.69 -9.05 2.48
N ARG A 44 -4.91 -9.01 1.92
CA ARG A 44 -6.03 -8.17 2.39
C ARG A 44 -7.17 -9.09 2.76
N ASN A 45 -7.72 -8.91 3.95
CA ASN A 45 -8.68 -9.86 4.51
C ASN A 45 -9.92 -10.02 3.61
N GLN A 46 -10.51 -8.90 3.15
CA GLN A 46 -11.70 -8.97 2.30
C GLN A 46 -11.38 -9.47 0.88
N TYR A 47 -10.20 -9.17 0.37
CA TYR A 47 -9.75 -9.73 -0.91
C TYR A 47 -9.56 -11.25 -0.86
N GLN A 48 -9.03 -11.77 0.23
CA GLN A 48 -8.90 -13.22 0.40
C GLN A 48 -10.28 -13.90 0.52
N VAL A 49 -11.21 -13.30 1.28
CA VAL A 49 -12.60 -13.79 1.38
C VAL A 49 -13.28 -13.75 0.01
N LEU A 50 -13.09 -12.68 -0.77
CA LEU A 50 -13.58 -12.58 -2.15
C LEU A 50 -13.06 -13.73 -3.02
N LYS A 51 -11.75 -14.03 -2.98
CA LYS A 51 -11.16 -15.12 -3.76
C LYS A 51 -11.76 -16.48 -3.40
N LEU A 52 -12.10 -16.71 -2.14
CA LEU A 52 -12.76 -17.94 -1.68
C LEU A 52 -14.25 -17.99 -2.09
N ALA A 53 -14.90 -16.84 -2.24
CA ALA A 53 -16.30 -16.75 -2.61
C ALA A 53 -16.53 -16.90 -4.13
N LEU A 54 -15.55 -16.51 -4.95
CA LEU A 54 -15.63 -16.54 -6.41
C LEU A 54 -15.72 -17.98 -6.94
N ARG A 55 -16.59 -18.18 -7.92
CA ARG A 55 -16.82 -19.45 -8.62
C ARG A 55 -16.65 -19.28 -10.13
N PRO A 56 -16.34 -20.34 -10.89
CA PRO A 56 -16.28 -20.28 -12.33
C PRO A 56 -17.59 -19.73 -12.93
N GLY A 57 -17.48 -18.76 -13.83
CA GLY A 57 -18.60 -18.06 -14.44
C GLY A 57 -19.09 -16.82 -13.68
N ASP A 58 -18.53 -16.52 -12.50
CA ASP A 58 -18.83 -15.28 -11.78
C ASP A 58 -18.17 -14.07 -12.45
N GLU A 59 -18.78 -12.90 -12.29
CA GLU A 59 -18.24 -11.62 -12.72
C GLU A 59 -17.73 -10.82 -11.54
N LEU A 60 -16.44 -10.45 -11.59
CA LEU A 60 -15.80 -9.57 -10.59
C LEU A 60 -15.73 -8.15 -11.13
N TYR A 61 -16.45 -7.23 -10.48
CA TYR A 61 -16.46 -5.81 -10.80
C TYR A 61 -15.48 -5.04 -9.93
N ILE A 62 -14.63 -4.25 -10.56
CA ILE A 62 -13.71 -3.31 -9.90
C ILE A 62 -13.77 -1.96 -10.60
N HIS A 63 -13.53 -0.87 -9.85
CA HIS A 63 -13.59 0.46 -10.43
C HIS A 63 -12.38 0.72 -11.36
N GLU A 64 -11.18 0.54 -10.85
CA GLU A 64 -9.91 0.79 -11.53
C GLU A 64 -8.95 -0.38 -11.33
N LEU A 65 -8.06 -0.61 -12.28
CA LEU A 65 -7.09 -1.70 -12.23
C LEU A 65 -6.15 -1.61 -11.02
N ASP A 66 -5.82 -0.39 -10.57
CA ASP A 66 -4.97 -0.14 -9.39
C ASP A 66 -5.63 -0.61 -8.08
N ARG A 67 -6.94 -0.91 -8.06
CA ARG A 67 -7.62 -1.51 -6.90
C ARG A 67 -7.11 -2.91 -6.63
N LEU A 68 -6.78 -3.67 -7.66
CA LEU A 68 -6.13 -4.98 -7.48
C LEU A 68 -4.73 -4.84 -6.90
N GLY A 69 -3.93 -3.88 -7.38
CA GLY A 69 -2.58 -3.64 -6.87
C GLY A 69 -1.87 -2.51 -7.61
N ARG A 70 -0.65 -2.20 -7.20
CA ARG A 70 0.21 -1.21 -7.85
C ARG A 70 1.47 -1.85 -8.47
N ASN A 71 1.64 -3.15 -8.35
CA ASN A 71 2.76 -3.89 -8.91
C ASN A 71 2.26 -4.62 -10.17
N LYS A 72 2.82 -4.27 -11.34
CA LYS A 72 2.45 -4.85 -12.64
C LYS A 72 2.47 -6.38 -12.61
N LYS A 73 3.54 -6.99 -12.07
CA LYS A 73 3.67 -8.44 -12.03
C LYS A 73 2.54 -9.08 -11.21
N ALA A 74 2.29 -8.57 -10.00
CA ALA A 74 1.24 -9.10 -9.15
C ALA A 74 -0.17 -8.90 -9.76
N ILE A 75 -0.44 -7.76 -10.41
CA ILE A 75 -1.70 -7.56 -11.15
C ILE A 75 -1.82 -8.58 -12.28
N SER A 76 -0.77 -8.79 -13.06
CA SER A 76 -0.76 -9.76 -14.16
C SER A 76 -0.98 -11.19 -13.67
N ASP A 77 -0.38 -11.56 -12.54
CA ASP A 77 -0.55 -12.88 -11.91
C ASP A 77 -2.01 -13.07 -11.43
N GLU A 78 -2.62 -12.03 -10.83
CA GLU A 78 -4.03 -12.06 -10.42
C GLU A 78 -4.99 -12.14 -11.62
N LEU A 79 -4.75 -11.38 -12.66
CA LEU A 79 -5.57 -11.45 -13.88
C LEU A 79 -5.49 -12.84 -14.53
N ARG A 80 -4.29 -13.44 -14.54
CA ARG A 80 -4.12 -14.82 -14.99
C ARG A 80 -4.89 -15.79 -14.12
N TYR A 81 -4.76 -15.66 -12.79
CA TYR A 81 -5.51 -16.48 -11.83
C TYR A 81 -7.02 -16.43 -12.10
N PHE A 82 -7.60 -15.23 -12.30
CA PHE A 82 -9.03 -15.11 -12.61
C PHE A 82 -9.41 -15.77 -13.95
N LYS A 83 -8.58 -15.58 -14.97
CA LYS A 83 -8.77 -16.23 -16.27
C LYS A 83 -8.73 -17.76 -16.17
N ASP A 84 -7.73 -18.31 -15.48
CA ASP A 84 -7.55 -19.75 -15.32
C ASP A 84 -8.68 -20.40 -14.50
N ASN A 85 -9.33 -19.64 -13.63
CA ASN A 85 -10.50 -20.05 -12.86
C ASN A 85 -11.84 -19.69 -13.51
N ASN A 86 -11.84 -19.25 -14.78
CA ASN A 86 -13.03 -18.81 -15.51
C ASN A 86 -13.83 -17.70 -14.79
N ILE A 87 -13.15 -16.78 -14.11
CA ILE A 87 -13.74 -15.59 -13.53
C ILE A 87 -13.69 -14.45 -14.55
N ILE A 88 -14.82 -13.80 -14.81
CA ILE A 88 -14.91 -12.68 -15.72
C ILE A 88 -14.61 -11.39 -14.98
N ILE A 89 -13.55 -10.68 -15.37
CA ILE A 89 -13.22 -9.37 -14.77
C ILE A 89 -13.89 -8.26 -15.57
N ARG A 90 -14.55 -7.36 -14.84
CA ARG A 90 -15.18 -6.13 -15.32
C ARG A 90 -14.52 -4.93 -14.65
N ILE A 91 -13.77 -4.13 -15.41
CA ILE A 91 -13.04 -2.94 -14.91
C ILE A 91 -13.75 -1.71 -15.48
N LEU A 92 -14.33 -0.87 -14.60
CA LEU A 92 -15.17 0.24 -15.07
C LEU A 92 -14.38 1.26 -15.91
N ASP A 93 -13.12 1.52 -15.54
CA ASP A 93 -12.22 2.41 -16.29
C ASP A 93 -11.71 1.79 -17.62
N VAL A 94 -12.03 0.52 -17.90
CA VAL A 94 -11.64 -0.18 -19.12
C VAL A 94 -12.90 -0.69 -19.84
N PRO A 95 -13.55 0.15 -20.65
CA PRO A 95 -14.85 -0.15 -21.26
C PRO A 95 -14.89 -1.46 -22.05
N THR A 96 -13.76 -1.88 -22.64
CA THR A 96 -13.66 -3.14 -23.37
C THR A 96 -13.87 -4.37 -22.49
N THR A 97 -13.61 -4.29 -21.18
CA THR A 97 -13.89 -5.37 -20.23
C THR A 97 -15.38 -5.51 -19.91
N MET A 98 -16.17 -4.48 -20.20
CA MET A 98 -17.62 -4.45 -19.96
C MET A 98 -18.42 -5.10 -21.08
N ILE A 99 -17.78 -5.40 -22.22
CA ILE A 99 -18.45 -6.02 -23.37
C ILE A 99 -18.72 -7.49 -23.05
N ASP A 100 -19.95 -7.93 -23.32
CA ASP A 100 -20.31 -9.35 -23.25
C ASP A 100 -19.96 -10.04 -24.57
N TYR A 101 -18.84 -10.74 -24.59
CA TYR A 101 -18.36 -11.45 -25.77
C TYR A 101 -19.16 -12.73 -26.07
N SER A 102 -20.02 -13.19 -25.17
CA SER A 102 -20.88 -14.37 -25.41
C SER A 102 -21.93 -14.11 -26.49
N THR A 103 -22.24 -12.84 -26.74
CA THR A 103 -23.21 -12.42 -27.76
C THR A 103 -22.65 -12.44 -29.18
N PHE A 104 -21.33 -12.61 -29.36
CA PHE A 104 -20.69 -12.65 -30.65
C PHE A 104 -20.74 -14.08 -31.24
N ASN A 105 -21.43 -14.25 -32.40
CA ASN A 105 -21.54 -15.52 -33.09
C ASN A 105 -20.26 -15.88 -33.87
N ASP A 106 -19.37 -14.90 -34.11
CA ASP A 106 -18.11 -15.11 -34.83
C ASP A 106 -16.96 -15.37 -33.83
N GLY A 107 -16.43 -16.58 -33.87
CA GLY A 107 -15.30 -16.98 -32.99
C GLY A 107 -14.02 -16.17 -33.25
N ILE A 108 -13.79 -15.69 -34.48
CA ILE A 108 -12.62 -14.85 -34.83
C ILE A 108 -12.78 -13.48 -34.23
N ALA A 109 -13.94 -12.82 -34.36
CA ALA A 109 -14.21 -11.51 -33.79
C ALA A 109 -14.09 -11.55 -32.26
N LYS A 110 -14.62 -12.58 -31.62
CA LYS A 110 -14.48 -12.80 -30.17
C LYS A 110 -13.01 -12.91 -29.76
N SER A 111 -12.23 -13.75 -30.44
CA SER A 111 -10.79 -13.94 -30.12
C SER A 111 -9.99 -12.66 -30.32
N MET A 112 -10.28 -11.87 -31.38
CA MET A 112 -9.62 -10.58 -31.60
C MET A 112 -9.94 -9.57 -30.48
N LEU A 113 -11.19 -9.47 -30.06
CA LEU A 113 -11.60 -8.58 -28.98
C LEU A 113 -10.99 -8.98 -27.62
N GLU A 114 -10.93 -10.28 -27.31
CA GLU A 114 -10.23 -10.79 -26.13
C GLU A 114 -8.73 -10.44 -26.17
N MET A 115 -8.08 -10.57 -27.33
CA MET A 115 -6.68 -10.20 -27.50
C MET A 115 -6.47 -8.70 -27.30
N ILE A 116 -7.32 -7.85 -27.88
CA ILE A 116 -7.25 -6.39 -27.71
C ILE A 116 -7.44 -6.02 -26.23
N ASN A 117 -8.41 -6.64 -25.55
CA ASN A 117 -8.67 -6.40 -24.13
C ASN A 117 -7.45 -6.77 -23.25
N ASN A 118 -6.85 -7.93 -23.50
CA ASN A 118 -5.63 -8.36 -22.79
C ASN A 118 -4.47 -7.39 -23.02
N LEU A 119 -4.29 -6.92 -24.27
CA LEU A 119 -3.25 -5.93 -24.61
C LEU A 119 -3.49 -4.60 -23.90
N LEU A 120 -4.73 -4.10 -23.86
CA LEU A 120 -5.08 -2.87 -23.14
C LEU A 120 -4.78 -2.98 -21.65
N ILE A 121 -5.15 -4.09 -21.01
CA ILE A 121 -4.86 -4.35 -19.61
C ILE A 121 -3.33 -4.35 -19.35
N GLU A 122 -2.54 -4.95 -20.23
CA GLU A 122 -1.09 -4.98 -20.13
C GLU A 122 -0.48 -3.57 -20.26
N VAL A 123 -0.94 -2.79 -21.21
CA VAL A 123 -0.51 -1.40 -21.42
C VAL A 123 -0.84 -0.55 -20.19
N LEU A 124 -2.08 -0.61 -19.69
CA LEU A 124 -2.51 0.13 -18.50
C LEU A 124 -1.72 -0.26 -17.26
N SER A 125 -1.45 -1.55 -17.08
CA SER A 125 -0.60 -2.05 -15.98
C SER A 125 0.81 -1.48 -16.06
N THR A 126 1.37 -1.38 -17.26
CA THR A 126 2.71 -0.80 -17.51
C THR A 126 2.73 0.69 -17.21
N LEU A 127 1.71 1.43 -17.63
CA LEU A 127 1.59 2.87 -17.36
C LEU A 127 1.47 3.15 -15.85
N ALA A 128 0.67 2.36 -15.14
CA ALA A 128 0.53 2.48 -13.69
C ALA A 128 1.86 2.25 -12.96
N GLU A 129 2.68 1.28 -13.39
CA GLU A 129 4.00 1.02 -12.82
C GLU A 129 4.98 2.17 -13.12
N GLN A 130 4.97 2.68 -14.36
CA GLN A 130 5.82 3.83 -14.72
C GLN A 130 5.50 5.07 -13.90
N GLU A 131 4.22 5.35 -13.64
CA GLU A 131 3.82 6.51 -12.83
C GLU A 131 4.30 6.36 -11.37
N LEU A 132 4.19 5.16 -10.79
CA LEU A 132 4.77 4.88 -9.47
C LEU A 132 6.28 5.11 -9.42
N ASN A 133 7.01 4.64 -10.44
CA ASN A 133 8.46 4.82 -10.52
C ASN A 133 8.82 6.31 -10.62
N LYS A 134 8.06 7.10 -11.37
CA LYS A 134 8.22 8.57 -11.44
C LYS A 134 7.99 9.22 -10.08
N ILE A 135 6.93 8.82 -9.35
CA ILE A 135 6.64 9.34 -8.01
C ILE A 135 7.78 9.01 -7.05
N HIS A 136 8.27 7.77 -7.04
CA HIS A 136 9.41 7.36 -6.21
C HIS A 136 10.68 8.14 -6.54
N LYS A 137 10.98 8.31 -7.83
CA LYS A 137 12.15 9.08 -8.27
C LYS A 137 12.08 10.53 -7.76
N ARG A 138 10.95 11.21 -7.97
CA ARG A 138 10.71 12.59 -7.47
C ARG A 138 10.83 12.67 -5.94
N GLN A 139 10.33 11.67 -5.23
CA GLN A 139 10.45 11.60 -3.76
C GLN A 139 11.92 11.49 -3.32
N ILE A 140 12.70 10.62 -3.95
CA ILE A 140 14.13 10.46 -3.65
C ILE A 140 14.88 11.77 -3.95
N GLU A 141 14.65 12.37 -5.12
CA GLU A 141 15.25 13.64 -5.51
C GLU A 141 14.91 14.76 -4.52
N GLY A 142 13.64 14.83 -4.08
CA GLY A 142 13.19 15.76 -3.04
C GLY A 142 13.88 15.55 -1.69
N ILE A 143 14.08 14.30 -1.27
CA ILE A 143 14.80 13.96 -0.03
C ILE A 143 16.27 14.36 -0.15
N ILE A 144 16.92 14.11 -1.28
CA ILE A 144 18.32 14.49 -1.51
C ILE A 144 18.46 16.02 -1.46
N ALA A 145 17.60 16.75 -2.16
CA ALA A 145 17.59 18.20 -2.17
C ALA A 145 17.32 18.82 -0.78
N ALA A 146 16.46 18.19 0.02
CA ALA A 146 16.21 18.64 1.39
C ALA A 146 17.37 18.34 2.33
N LYS A 147 18.04 17.18 2.17
CA LYS A 147 19.26 16.84 2.93
C LYS A 147 20.41 17.79 2.62
N SER A 148 20.61 18.20 1.37
CA SER A 148 21.64 19.18 0.99
C SER A 148 21.38 20.56 1.61
N LYS A 149 20.12 20.89 1.93
CA LYS A 149 19.71 22.09 2.66
C LYS A 149 19.79 21.93 4.21
N GLY A 150 20.34 20.81 4.69
CA GLY A 150 20.50 20.54 6.13
C GLY A 150 19.24 20.02 6.83
N ILE A 151 18.16 19.73 6.10
CA ILE A 151 16.92 19.19 6.69
C ILE A 151 17.17 17.74 7.11
N LYS A 152 16.97 17.48 8.40
CA LYS A 152 17.11 16.14 8.98
C LYS A 152 15.78 15.38 8.84
N PHE A 153 15.85 14.18 8.28
CA PHE A 153 14.71 13.25 8.17
C PHE A 153 14.76 12.19 9.27
N GLY A 154 13.61 11.67 9.61
CA GLY A 154 13.45 10.62 10.59
C GLY A 154 12.77 11.11 11.88
N ARG A 155 12.71 10.22 12.87
CA ARG A 155 12.12 10.57 14.18
C ARG A 155 12.97 11.64 14.84
N PRO A 156 12.38 12.72 15.39
CA PRO A 156 13.11 13.72 16.14
C PRO A 156 13.95 13.09 17.26
N ILE A 157 15.17 13.61 17.41
CA ILE A 157 16.06 13.14 18.48
C ILE A 157 15.47 13.60 19.81
N THR A 158 15.31 12.67 20.74
CA THR A 158 14.87 13.00 22.09
C THR A 158 15.87 13.96 22.75
N PRO A 159 15.46 15.15 23.21
CA PRO A 159 16.35 16.08 23.88
C PRO A 159 16.88 15.47 25.19
N PHE A 160 18.01 15.97 25.64
CA PHE A 160 18.49 15.61 26.97
C PHE A 160 17.58 16.26 28.02
N PRO A 161 17.07 15.51 29.02
CA PRO A 161 16.42 16.12 30.18
C PRO A 161 17.42 17.03 30.93
N ASP A 162 16.94 18.05 31.59
CA ASP A 162 17.81 18.98 32.36
C ASP A 162 18.65 18.26 33.43
N SER A 163 18.10 17.19 33.99
CA SER A 163 18.78 16.33 34.99
C SER A 163 19.76 15.32 34.34
N PHE A 164 19.95 15.29 33.03
CA PHE A 164 20.78 14.28 32.39
C PHE A 164 22.25 14.37 32.81
N ILE A 165 22.85 15.56 32.76
CA ILE A 165 24.27 15.75 33.05
C ILE A 165 24.64 15.35 34.50
N PRO A 166 23.92 15.77 35.54
CA PRO A 166 24.18 15.31 36.91
C PRO A 166 24.06 13.79 37.04
N ILE A 167 23.01 13.20 36.52
CA ILE A 167 22.78 11.75 36.64
C ILE A 167 23.79 10.94 35.80
N TYR A 168 24.22 11.44 34.63
CA TYR A 168 25.31 10.84 33.85
C TYR A 168 26.63 10.81 34.68
N LYS A 169 27.00 11.91 35.37
CA LYS A 169 28.19 11.96 36.21
C LYS A 169 28.12 10.94 37.34
N MET A 170 26.99 10.88 38.07
CA MET A 170 26.79 9.89 39.16
C MET A 170 26.93 8.46 38.63
N TRP A 171 26.33 8.16 37.46
CA TRP A 171 26.47 6.85 36.84
C TRP A 171 27.91 6.54 36.41
N LYS A 172 28.61 7.50 35.82
CA LYS A 172 29.98 7.32 35.33
C LYS A 172 30.94 7.10 36.51
N ASN A 173 30.72 7.79 37.66
CA ASN A 173 31.48 7.63 38.90
C ASN A 173 31.07 6.37 39.69
N LYS A 174 30.15 5.52 39.16
CA LYS A 174 29.62 4.34 39.86
C LYS A 174 28.84 4.65 41.16
N GLU A 175 28.36 5.88 41.34
CA GLU A 175 27.52 6.31 42.47
C GLU A 175 26.07 5.85 42.33
N CYS A 176 25.66 5.51 41.13
CA CYS A 176 24.36 4.87 40.84
C CYS A 176 24.48 3.84 39.73
N SER A 177 23.58 2.85 39.72
CA SER A 177 23.46 1.85 38.67
C SER A 177 22.79 2.42 37.45
N GLY A 178 22.98 1.77 36.26
CA GLY A 178 22.27 2.16 35.05
C GLY A 178 20.73 1.99 35.13
N VAL A 179 20.26 1.10 36.02
CA VAL A 179 18.85 0.93 36.34
C VAL A 179 18.29 2.13 37.11
N GLU A 180 19.02 2.61 38.08
CA GLU A 180 18.64 3.79 38.86
C GLU A 180 18.72 5.07 38.03
N ALA A 181 19.77 5.22 37.20
CA ALA A 181 19.94 6.37 36.31
C ALA A 181 18.76 6.51 35.34
N LYS A 182 18.36 5.44 34.66
CA LYS A 182 17.20 5.48 33.76
C LYS A 182 15.89 5.80 34.49
N LYS A 183 15.71 5.26 35.73
CA LYS A 183 14.51 5.52 36.55
C LYS A 183 14.43 6.99 36.97
N LYS A 184 15.55 7.57 37.39
CA LYS A 184 15.65 8.99 37.74
C LYS A 184 15.39 9.92 36.56
N LEU A 185 15.77 9.51 35.34
CA LEU A 185 15.53 10.26 34.10
C LEU A 185 14.14 10.02 33.48
N GLY A 186 13.37 9.05 33.96
CA GLY A 186 12.08 8.69 33.37
C GLY A 186 12.17 8.15 31.94
N VAL A 187 13.30 7.53 31.55
CA VAL A 187 13.55 7.04 30.20
C VAL A 187 13.72 5.53 30.16
N THR A 188 13.52 4.93 28.95
CA THR A 188 13.77 3.51 28.75
C THR A 188 15.27 3.19 28.75
N HIS A 189 15.64 1.94 29.00
CA HIS A 189 17.03 1.47 28.97
C HIS A 189 17.75 1.84 27.66
N SER A 190 17.15 1.56 26.54
CA SER A 190 17.72 1.86 25.20
C SER A 190 17.88 3.38 24.98
N THR A 191 16.95 4.19 25.49
CA THR A 191 17.03 5.66 25.38
C THR A 191 18.16 6.21 26.23
N PHE A 192 18.34 5.72 27.46
CA PHE A 192 19.42 6.13 28.33
C PHE A 192 20.80 5.91 27.71
N TYR A 193 21.11 4.68 27.27
CA TYR A 193 22.42 4.38 26.68
C TYR A 193 22.64 5.08 25.32
N ARG A 194 21.58 5.35 24.56
CA ARG A 194 21.68 6.16 23.36
C ARG A 194 22.00 7.63 23.66
N MET A 195 21.45 8.18 24.75
CA MET A 195 21.79 9.52 25.24
C MET A 195 23.24 9.58 25.71
N VAL A 196 23.69 8.59 26.51
CA VAL A 196 25.08 8.49 26.93
C VAL A 196 26.04 8.50 25.75
N LYS A 197 25.82 7.60 24.78
CA LYS A 197 26.66 7.50 23.56
C LYS A 197 26.72 8.82 22.80
N ARG A 198 25.57 9.51 22.66
CA ARG A 198 25.50 10.80 21.97
C ARG A 198 26.29 11.87 22.73
N TYR A 199 26.13 11.96 24.05
CA TYR A 199 26.82 12.93 24.88
C TYR A 199 28.35 12.72 24.91
N GLU A 200 28.80 11.46 24.93
CA GLU A 200 30.23 11.12 24.85
C GLU A 200 30.81 11.43 23.47
N ASN A 201 30.09 11.18 22.41
CA ASN A 201 30.53 11.55 21.05
C ASN A 201 30.63 13.07 20.88
N ASP A 202 29.64 13.83 21.37
CA ASP A 202 29.63 15.29 21.29
C ASP A 202 30.82 15.92 22.11
N LYS A 203 31.25 15.25 23.18
CA LYS A 203 32.43 15.66 23.94
C LYS A 203 33.79 15.32 23.31
N ASN A 204 33.82 14.25 22.49
CA ASN A 204 35.05 13.85 21.79
C ASN A 204 35.32 14.64 20.48
N ILE A 205 34.39 15.50 20.11
CA ILE A 205 34.49 16.34 18.90
C ILE A 205 34.91 17.79 19.28
N ASN A 206 34.86 18.18 20.58
CA ASN A 206 35.32 19.44 21.11
C ASN A 206 36.60 19.20 21.96
#